data_fa4adca0fbf586c2decb4538fd20f8c2
#
_entry.id   fa4adca0fbf586c2decb4538fd20f8c2
#
_cell.length_a   1.000
_cell.length_b   1.000
_cell.length_c   1.000
_cell.angle_alpha   90.00
_cell.angle_beta   90.00
_cell.angle_gamma   90.00
#
_symmetry.space_group_name_H-M   'P 1'
#
loop_
_entity.id
_entity.type
_entity.pdbx_description
1 polymer ?
#
loop_
_entity_poly.entity_id
_entity_poly.type
_entity_poly.pdbx_seq_one_letter_code
_entity_poly.pdbx_strand_id
1 'polypeptide(L)'
;MLGKADATPMIAVKDLDRARKFYEETKEEMEGEILTVKSGRTPITVYKSEFAGTNKATALTFAVGNIDSEVSELKEKGIFFEKYDIEGLTAKGDIFEGEGGFKTAWFKDPDGNILSLVEEK
;
A
#
# COMPACT_ATOMS: atom_id res chain seq x y z
N MET A 1 -24.02 -8.09 -12.96
CA MET A 1 -23.49 -8.44 -11.61
C MET A 1 -22.10 -7.92 -11.44
N LEU A 2 -21.62 -7.85 -10.21
CA LEU A 2 -20.33 -7.23 -9.88
C LEU A 2 -19.13 -7.84 -10.59
N GLY A 3 -19.15 -9.12 -10.91
CA GLY A 3 -18.03 -9.76 -11.61
C GLY A 3 -17.76 -9.24 -13.02
N LYS A 4 -18.66 -8.45 -13.56
CA LYS A 4 -18.51 -7.84 -14.89
C LYS A 4 -18.12 -6.37 -14.83
N ALA A 5 -18.04 -5.82 -13.63
CA ALA A 5 -17.69 -4.42 -13.42
C ALA A 5 -16.26 -4.29 -12.93
N ASP A 6 -15.52 -3.33 -13.47
CA ASP A 6 -14.17 -3.06 -12.99
C ASP A 6 -14.26 -2.35 -11.65
N ALA A 7 -13.45 -2.80 -10.70
CA ALA A 7 -13.41 -2.22 -9.37
C ALA A 7 -12.25 -1.22 -9.26
N THR A 8 -12.49 -0.14 -8.56
CA THR A 8 -11.45 0.86 -8.28
C THR A 8 -11.14 0.85 -6.79
N PRO A 9 -9.90 0.54 -6.39
CA PRO A 9 -9.51 0.67 -4.99
C PRO A 9 -9.58 2.11 -4.54
N MET A 10 -10.01 2.33 -3.30
CA MET A 10 -10.12 3.67 -2.75
C MET A 10 -9.39 3.75 -1.42
N ILE A 11 -8.62 4.83 -1.22
CA ILE A 11 -7.86 5.08 0.00
C ILE A 11 -8.32 6.39 0.61
N ALA A 12 -8.69 6.35 1.87
CA ALA A 12 -9.08 7.53 2.63
C ALA A 12 -7.88 8.19 3.27
N VAL A 13 -7.74 9.50 3.10
CA VAL A 13 -6.65 10.27 3.70
C VAL A 13 -7.22 11.53 4.36
N LYS A 14 -6.46 12.11 5.28
CA LYS A 14 -6.87 13.35 5.94
C LYS A 14 -6.35 14.57 5.18
N ASP A 15 -5.23 14.43 4.51
CA ASP A 15 -4.55 15.52 3.83
C ASP A 15 -4.14 15.07 2.42
N LEU A 16 -4.80 15.61 1.40
CA LEU A 16 -4.53 15.23 0.02
C LEU A 16 -3.14 15.66 -0.45
N ASP A 17 -2.62 16.79 0.01
CA ASP A 17 -1.29 17.24 -0.36
C ASP A 17 -0.21 16.32 0.19
N ARG A 18 -0.38 15.87 1.44
CA ARG A 18 0.53 14.91 2.04
C ARG A 18 0.45 13.56 1.36
N ALA A 19 -0.75 13.12 1.02
CA ALA A 19 -0.96 11.87 0.30
C ALA A 19 -0.32 11.94 -1.09
N ARG A 20 -0.48 13.06 -1.79
CA ARG A 20 0.14 13.25 -3.11
C ARG A 20 1.64 13.04 -3.04
N LYS A 21 2.31 13.62 -2.05
CA LYS A 21 3.76 13.47 -1.87
C LYS A 21 4.17 12.04 -1.60
N PHE A 22 3.38 11.32 -0.82
CA PHE A 22 3.65 9.93 -0.50
C PHE A 22 3.52 9.03 -1.74
N TYR A 23 2.49 9.26 -2.56
CA TYR A 23 2.21 8.45 -3.75
C TYR A 23 2.78 9.08 -5.04
N GLU A 24 3.73 9.99 -4.94
CA GLU A 24 4.22 10.81 -6.07
C GLU A 24 4.88 10.05 -7.20
N GLU A 25 5.34 8.83 -6.98
CA GLU A 25 5.94 8.01 -8.02
C GLU A 25 4.92 7.44 -8.99
N THR A 26 3.64 7.69 -8.75
CA THR A 26 2.57 7.25 -9.62
C THR A 26 2.09 8.43 -10.44
N LYS A 27 1.50 8.12 -11.60
CA LYS A 27 0.88 9.17 -12.42
C LYS A 27 -0.42 9.59 -11.73
N GLU A 28 -0.61 10.89 -11.53
CA GLU A 28 -1.73 11.39 -10.73
C GLU A 28 -2.57 12.44 -11.45
N GLU A 29 -3.84 12.50 -11.10
CA GLU A 29 -4.77 13.54 -11.51
C GLU A 29 -5.54 13.98 -10.27
N MET A 30 -5.68 15.29 -10.07
CA MET A 30 -6.42 15.83 -8.95
C MET A 30 -7.66 16.57 -9.42
N GLU A 31 -8.79 16.23 -8.84
CA GLU A 31 -10.06 16.87 -9.14
C GLU A 31 -10.83 17.07 -7.84
N GLY A 32 -10.94 18.32 -7.37
CA GLY A 32 -11.60 18.65 -6.12
C GLY A 32 -10.91 17.98 -4.92
N GLU A 33 -11.65 17.20 -4.17
CA GLU A 33 -11.14 16.46 -3.01
C GLU A 33 -10.77 15.01 -3.33
N ILE A 34 -10.55 14.73 -4.60
CA ILE A 34 -10.20 13.40 -5.08
C ILE A 34 -8.90 13.47 -5.86
N LEU A 35 -7.99 12.55 -5.53
CA LEU A 35 -6.73 12.39 -6.24
C LEU A 35 -6.74 11.00 -6.85
N THR A 36 -6.48 10.91 -8.15
CA THR A 36 -6.35 9.61 -8.81
C THR A 36 -4.86 9.34 -9.06
N VAL A 37 -4.36 8.23 -8.53
CA VAL A 37 -2.99 7.81 -8.75
C VAL A 37 -2.99 6.47 -9.47
N LYS A 38 -2.00 6.22 -10.30
CA LYS A 38 -1.88 4.95 -10.98
C LYS A 38 -0.73 4.15 -10.40
N SER A 39 -1.04 2.92 -9.98
CA SER A 39 -0.04 1.95 -9.57
C SER A 39 0.01 0.89 -10.67
N GLY A 40 1.08 0.90 -11.47
CA GLY A 40 1.09 0.09 -12.67
C GLY A 40 -0.06 0.49 -13.59
N ARG A 41 -0.98 -0.44 -13.82
CA ARG A 41 -2.17 -0.20 -14.65
C ARG A 41 -3.41 0.10 -13.82
N THR A 42 -3.31 0.03 -12.51
CA THR A 42 -4.47 0.16 -11.62
C THR A 42 -4.64 1.59 -11.16
N PRO A 43 -5.77 2.23 -11.48
CA PRO A 43 -6.09 3.53 -10.92
C PRO A 43 -6.55 3.35 -9.47
N ILE A 44 -6.03 4.18 -8.58
CA ILE A 44 -6.40 4.20 -7.19
C ILE A 44 -6.98 5.57 -6.89
N THR A 45 -8.18 5.61 -6.32
CA THR A 45 -8.80 6.87 -5.91
C THR A 45 -8.43 7.17 -4.47
N VAL A 46 -7.80 8.31 -4.25
CA VAL A 46 -7.43 8.80 -2.92
C VAL A 46 -8.39 9.95 -2.60
N TYR A 47 -9.09 9.86 -1.48
CA TYR A 47 -10.09 10.86 -1.14
C TYR A 47 -9.98 11.28 0.32
N LYS A 48 -10.45 12.49 0.60
CA LYS A 48 -10.40 13.04 1.94
C LYS A 48 -11.52 12.47 2.81
N SER A 49 -11.16 11.98 4.00
CA SER A 49 -12.13 11.45 4.95
C SER A 49 -11.61 11.55 6.37
N GLU A 50 -12.49 11.88 7.29
CA GLU A 50 -12.17 11.89 8.72
C GLU A 50 -11.93 10.47 9.26
N PHE A 51 -12.32 9.44 8.53
CA PHE A 51 -12.11 8.05 8.92
C PHE A 51 -10.80 7.45 8.40
N ALA A 52 -9.95 8.28 7.80
CA ALA A 52 -8.65 7.83 7.32
C ALA A 52 -7.83 7.19 8.44
N GLY A 53 -7.19 6.06 8.13
CA GLY A 53 -6.30 5.38 9.08
C GLY A 53 -6.99 4.64 10.21
N THR A 54 -8.31 4.56 10.19
CA THR A 54 -9.05 3.85 11.26
C THR A 54 -9.17 2.36 11.02
N ASN A 55 -8.95 1.90 9.78
CA ASN A 55 -8.99 0.48 9.45
C ASN A 55 -7.70 -0.20 9.91
N LYS A 56 -7.86 -1.30 10.61
CA LYS A 56 -6.71 -2.09 11.12
C LYS A 56 -6.34 -3.25 10.20
N ALA A 57 -6.98 -3.36 9.06
CA ALA A 57 -6.69 -4.38 8.05
C ALA A 57 -5.91 -3.75 6.90
N THR A 58 -5.27 -4.60 6.09
CA THR A 58 -4.55 -4.15 4.91
C THR A 58 -5.51 -3.48 3.92
N ALA A 59 -5.21 -2.25 3.53
CA ALA A 59 -6.05 -1.51 2.60
C ALA A 59 -5.66 -1.77 1.14
N LEU A 60 -4.37 -1.88 0.86
CA LEU A 60 -3.84 -2.15 -0.48
C LEU A 60 -2.65 -3.10 -0.40
N THR A 61 -2.53 -3.95 -1.41
CA THR A 61 -1.37 -4.81 -1.57
C THR A 61 -0.77 -4.56 -2.95
N PHE A 62 0.53 -4.30 -2.97
CA PHE A 62 1.27 -4.09 -4.21
C PHE A 62 2.07 -5.34 -4.55
N ALA A 63 1.89 -5.87 -5.76
CA ALA A 63 2.66 -7.00 -6.24
C ALA A 63 3.98 -6.47 -6.81
N VAL A 64 5.09 -6.95 -6.29
CA VAL A 64 6.42 -6.49 -6.70
C VAL A 64 7.27 -7.65 -7.18
N GLY A 65 8.26 -7.36 -8.04
CA GLY A 65 9.13 -8.40 -8.58
C GLY A 65 10.21 -8.85 -7.63
N ASN A 66 10.75 -7.92 -6.84
CA ASN A 66 11.81 -8.20 -5.87
C ASN A 66 11.51 -7.43 -4.59
N ILE A 67 11.01 -8.13 -3.58
CA ILE A 67 10.58 -7.48 -2.35
C ILE A 67 11.76 -6.92 -1.54
N ASP A 68 12.93 -7.56 -1.60
CA ASP A 68 14.10 -7.06 -0.87
C ASP A 68 14.52 -5.67 -1.36
N SER A 69 14.56 -5.47 -2.67
CA SER A 69 14.92 -4.17 -3.22
C SER A 69 13.85 -3.11 -2.99
N GLU A 70 12.58 -3.49 -3.06
CA GLU A 70 11.49 -2.55 -2.79
C GLU A 70 11.49 -2.10 -1.34
N VAL A 71 11.69 -3.02 -0.39
CA VAL A 71 11.78 -2.67 1.03
C VAL A 71 12.97 -1.74 1.26
N SER A 72 14.13 -2.04 0.67
CA SER A 72 15.32 -1.18 0.80
C SER A 72 15.08 0.23 0.29
N GLU A 73 14.47 0.36 -0.89
CA GLU A 73 14.15 1.67 -1.46
C GLU A 73 13.21 2.47 -0.59
N LEU A 74 12.15 1.82 -0.09
CA LEU A 74 11.17 2.50 0.76
C LEU A 74 11.79 2.93 2.09
N LYS A 75 12.68 2.12 2.66
CA LYS A 75 13.39 2.50 3.88
C LYS A 75 14.32 3.69 3.66
N GLU A 76 14.96 3.79 2.51
CA GLU A 76 15.79 4.94 2.15
C GLU A 76 14.96 6.23 2.06
N LYS A 77 13.68 6.10 1.74
CA LYS A 77 12.75 7.24 1.69
C LYS A 77 12.13 7.55 3.04
N GLY A 78 12.54 6.88 4.10
CA GLY A 78 12.08 7.16 5.45
C GLY A 78 10.87 6.36 5.89
N ILE A 79 10.49 5.32 5.15
CA ILE A 79 9.36 4.48 5.51
C ILE A 79 9.78 3.41 6.50
N PHE A 80 8.99 3.26 7.57
CA PHE A 80 9.21 2.24 8.57
C PHE A 80 8.27 1.06 8.30
N PHE A 81 8.79 -0.15 8.39
CA PHE A 81 8.01 -1.34 8.18
C PHE A 81 7.44 -1.85 9.50
N GLU A 82 6.18 -2.29 9.43
CA GLU A 82 5.45 -2.80 10.59
C GLU A 82 5.76 -4.27 10.82
N LYS A 83 5.64 -4.69 12.06
CA LYS A 83 5.85 -6.09 12.41
C LYS A 83 4.60 -6.61 13.10
N TYR A 84 4.10 -7.72 12.59
CA TYR A 84 2.92 -8.38 13.13
C TYR A 84 3.26 -9.82 13.47
N ASP A 85 2.60 -10.35 14.49
CA ASP A 85 2.73 -11.74 14.84
C ASP A 85 1.61 -12.51 14.15
N ILE A 86 1.94 -13.18 13.05
CA ILE A 86 0.97 -13.88 12.24
C ILE A 86 1.36 -15.35 12.14
N GLU A 87 0.41 -16.22 12.49
CA GLU A 87 0.62 -17.67 12.39
C GLU A 87 0.93 -18.07 10.95
N GLY A 88 1.95 -18.89 10.77
CA GLY A 88 2.38 -19.36 9.46
C GLY A 88 3.40 -18.47 8.76
N LEU A 89 3.74 -17.32 9.36
CA LEU A 89 4.75 -16.42 8.81
C LEU A 89 5.92 -16.29 9.79
N THR A 90 7.13 -16.27 9.23
CA THR A 90 8.36 -16.07 9.98
C THR A 90 9.01 -14.76 9.58
N ALA A 91 9.25 -13.88 10.52
CA ALA A 91 9.90 -12.61 10.25
C ALA A 91 11.39 -12.79 10.01
N LYS A 92 11.87 -12.23 8.91
CA LYS A 92 13.30 -12.12 8.59
C LYS A 92 13.58 -10.65 8.33
N GLY A 93 13.93 -9.90 9.38
CA GLY A 93 14.00 -8.46 9.32
C GLY A 93 12.61 -7.88 9.12
N ASP A 94 12.43 -7.07 8.08
CA ASP A 94 11.14 -6.45 7.77
C ASP A 94 10.27 -7.33 6.87
N ILE A 95 10.82 -8.40 6.33
CA ILE A 95 10.11 -9.28 5.41
C ILE A 95 9.65 -10.54 6.13
N PHE A 96 8.40 -10.91 5.91
CA PHE A 96 7.81 -12.13 6.46
C PHE A 96 7.78 -13.19 5.38
N GLU A 97 8.17 -14.41 5.74
CA GLU A 97 8.18 -15.54 4.83
C GLU A 97 7.22 -16.62 5.30
N GLY A 98 6.47 -17.18 4.34
CA GLY A 98 5.56 -18.29 4.59
C GLY A 98 5.90 -19.48 3.71
N GLU A 99 4.98 -20.45 3.66
CA GLU A 99 5.16 -21.65 2.86
C GLU A 99 5.25 -21.35 1.36
N GLY A 100 5.99 -22.17 0.65
CA GLY A 100 6.08 -22.06 -0.80
C GLY A 100 6.84 -20.85 -1.31
N GLY A 101 7.67 -20.23 -0.46
CA GLY A 101 8.43 -19.06 -0.82
C GLY A 101 7.63 -17.76 -0.79
N PHE A 102 6.46 -17.77 -0.14
CA PHE A 102 5.65 -16.56 0.01
C PHE A 102 6.40 -15.51 0.82
N LYS A 103 6.44 -14.28 0.32
CA LYS A 103 7.10 -13.16 1.01
C LYS A 103 6.18 -11.95 1.00
N THR A 104 6.10 -11.28 2.14
CA THR A 104 5.27 -10.07 2.29
C THR A 104 5.91 -9.12 3.29
N ALA A 105 5.54 -7.85 3.21
CA ALA A 105 5.97 -6.83 4.17
C ALA A 105 4.86 -5.80 4.30
N TRP A 106 4.75 -5.17 5.48
CA TRP A 106 3.71 -4.18 5.77
C TRP A 106 4.30 -2.85 6.18
N PHE A 107 3.66 -1.78 5.75
CA PHE A 107 4.02 -0.42 6.14
C PHE A 107 2.75 0.43 6.15
N LYS A 108 2.87 1.66 6.61
CA LYS A 108 1.73 2.57 6.68
C LYS A 108 1.98 3.81 5.85
N ASP A 109 0.90 4.35 5.27
CA ASP A 109 0.98 5.67 4.68
C ASP A 109 0.91 6.74 5.78
N PRO A 110 1.09 8.04 5.47
CA PRO A 110 1.09 9.09 6.50
C PRO A 110 -0.20 9.18 7.32
N ASP A 111 -1.30 8.67 6.81
CA ASP A 111 -2.59 8.69 7.51
C ASP A 111 -2.85 7.44 8.34
N GLY A 112 -1.94 6.48 8.31
CA GLY A 112 -2.09 5.24 9.06
C GLY A 112 -2.77 4.12 8.31
N ASN A 113 -3.02 4.28 7.01
CA ASN A 113 -3.54 3.19 6.20
C ASN A 113 -2.48 2.10 6.07
N ILE A 114 -2.90 0.86 6.28
CA ILE A 114 -1.97 -0.28 6.24
C ILE A 114 -1.83 -0.79 4.81
N LEU A 115 -0.61 -0.79 4.33
CA LEU A 115 -0.27 -1.22 2.98
C LEU A 115 0.66 -2.43 3.04
N SER A 116 0.61 -3.27 2.03
CA SER A 116 1.52 -4.41 1.98
C SER A 116 2.18 -4.57 0.62
N LEU A 117 3.33 -5.24 0.63
CA LEU A 117 4.01 -5.69 -0.56
C LEU A 117 3.96 -7.21 -0.57
N VAL A 118 3.78 -7.80 -1.74
CA VAL A 118 3.84 -9.25 -1.94
C VAL A 118 4.75 -9.51 -3.12
N GLU A 119 5.69 -10.43 -2.96
CA GLU A 119 6.58 -10.77 -4.06
C GLU A 119 5.84 -11.64 -5.07
N GLU A 120 5.87 -11.20 -6.32
CA GLU A 120 5.30 -11.92 -7.43
C GLU A 120 6.24 -13.04 -7.86
N LYS A 121 5.68 -14.21 -8.10
CA LYS A 121 6.47 -15.37 -8.53
C LYS A 121 6.44 -15.54 -10.01
#